data_a05aaca40a5115294321ca49fe3b8804
#
_entry.id   a05aaca40a5115294321ca49fe3b8804
#
_cell.length_a   1.000
_cell.length_b   1.000
_cell.length_c   1.000
_cell.angle_alpha   90.00
_cell.angle_beta   90.00
_cell.angle_gamma   90.00
#
_symmetry.space_group_name_H-M   'P 1'
#
loop_
_entity.id
_entity.type
_entity.pdbx_description
1 polymer ?
#
loop_
_entity_poly.entity_id
_entity_poly.type
_entity_poly.pdbx_seq_one_letter_code
_entity_poly.pdbx_strand_id
1 'polypeptide(L)'
;TGAYLLGLFLSQHEIKHEIAKKVSSPSYLFFSPIFFASVGLKVSLDGFNSSLLTFSLILLAVAILTKIIGCGLGAKVCGFDKKESIQVGVGMISRGEVALIVAQKGYDIGLIDASMFPPIVIVVIATTVITPIVLKKIM
;
A
#
# COMPACT_ATOMS: atom_id res chain seq x y z
N THR A 1 0.21 -8.19 -15.42
CA THR A 1 0.37 -7.37 -16.63
C THR A 1 -0.81 -7.52 -17.58
N GLY A 2 -1.27 -8.75 -17.90
CA GLY A 2 -2.38 -8.98 -18.85
C GLY A 2 -3.69 -8.31 -18.45
N ALA A 3 -4.11 -8.41 -17.17
CA ALA A 3 -5.32 -7.76 -16.68
C ALA A 3 -5.23 -6.22 -16.76
N TYR A 4 -4.04 -5.65 -16.54
CA TYR A 4 -3.82 -4.21 -16.69
C TYR A 4 -3.99 -3.76 -18.14
N LEU A 5 -3.40 -4.47 -19.11
CA LEU A 5 -3.54 -4.17 -20.52
C LEU A 5 -5.00 -4.28 -20.98
N LEU A 6 -5.70 -5.33 -20.56
CA LEU A 6 -7.14 -5.47 -20.83
C LEU A 6 -7.94 -4.30 -20.25
N GLY A 7 -7.65 -3.90 -19.03
CA GLY A 7 -8.28 -2.74 -18.40
C GLY A 7 -8.03 -1.44 -19.16
N LEU A 8 -6.81 -1.26 -19.69
CA LEU A 8 -6.45 -0.11 -20.49
C LEU A 8 -7.26 -0.06 -21.82
N PHE A 9 -7.41 -1.18 -22.50
CA PHE A 9 -8.26 -1.26 -23.69
C PHE A 9 -9.73 -0.96 -23.37
N LEU A 10 -10.26 -1.55 -22.29
CA LEU A 10 -11.65 -1.34 -21.89
C LEU A 10 -11.91 0.10 -21.43
N SER A 11 -10.89 0.80 -20.89
CA SER A 11 -11.03 2.20 -20.46
C SER A 11 -11.32 3.19 -21.59
N GLN A 12 -11.05 2.81 -22.83
CA GLN A 12 -11.30 3.64 -24.01
C GLN A 12 -12.75 3.51 -24.52
N HIS A 13 -13.52 2.54 -24.03
CA HIS A 13 -14.91 2.32 -24.41
C HIS A 13 -15.88 3.05 -23.49
N GLU A 14 -17.04 3.44 -24.01
CA GLU A 14 -18.10 4.12 -23.23
C GLU A 14 -18.67 3.28 -22.10
N ILE A 15 -18.61 1.94 -22.22
CA ILE A 15 -19.08 0.97 -21.21
C ILE A 15 -18.14 0.82 -20.00
N LYS A 16 -17.03 1.57 -19.96
CA LYS A 16 -16.02 1.50 -18.86
C LYS A 16 -16.63 1.62 -17.47
N HIS A 17 -17.60 2.51 -17.29
CA HIS A 17 -18.23 2.74 -16.00
C HIS A 17 -19.10 1.56 -15.54
N GLU A 18 -19.82 0.91 -16.45
CA GLU A 18 -20.59 -0.30 -16.15
C GLU A 18 -19.70 -1.48 -15.80
N ILE A 19 -18.64 -1.68 -16.59
CA ILE A 19 -17.65 -2.74 -16.32
C ILE A 19 -16.98 -2.51 -14.99
N ALA A 20 -16.49 -1.29 -14.72
CA ALA A 20 -15.86 -0.94 -13.46
C ALA A 20 -16.78 -1.22 -12.27
N LYS A 21 -18.05 -0.83 -12.34
CA LYS A 21 -19.05 -1.09 -11.29
C LYS A 21 -19.30 -2.59 -11.06
N LYS A 22 -19.41 -3.38 -12.14
CA LYS A 22 -19.61 -4.83 -12.07
C LYS A 22 -18.41 -5.57 -11.52
N VAL A 23 -17.19 -5.11 -11.78
CA VAL A 23 -15.95 -5.76 -11.34
C VAL A 23 -15.55 -5.31 -9.92
N SER A 24 -15.80 -4.06 -9.56
CA SER A 24 -15.42 -3.54 -8.23
C SER A 24 -16.17 -4.23 -7.10
N SER A 25 -17.46 -4.52 -7.27
CA SER A 25 -18.26 -5.16 -6.22
C SER A 25 -17.72 -6.56 -5.80
N PRO A 26 -17.51 -7.52 -6.70
CA PRO A 26 -16.90 -8.80 -6.32
C PRO A 26 -15.44 -8.66 -5.87
N SER A 27 -14.68 -7.69 -6.41
CA SER A 27 -13.33 -7.42 -5.94
C SER A 27 -13.28 -7.08 -4.46
N TYR A 28 -14.12 -6.16 -4.01
CA TYR A 28 -14.14 -5.73 -2.60
C TYR A 28 -14.80 -6.75 -1.68
N LEU A 29 -15.82 -7.48 -2.13
CA LEU A 29 -16.56 -8.41 -1.28
C LEU A 29 -15.87 -9.77 -1.12
N PHE A 30 -15.16 -10.24 -2.14
CA PHE A 30 -14.58 -11.59 -2.14
C PHE A 30 -13.06 -11.58 -2.30
N PHE A 31 -12.54 -10.99 -3.38
CA PHE A 31 -11.12 -11.12 -3.71
C PHE A 31 -10.20 -10.37 -2.75
N SER A 32 -10.54 -9.15 -2.35
CA SER A 32 -9.71 -8.39 -1.41
C SER A 32 -9.65 -9.04 -0.02
N PRO A 33 -10.76 -9.45 0.63
CA PRO A 33 -10.69 -10.16 1.91
C PRO A 33 -9.92 -11.48 1.84
N ILE A 34 -10.11 -12.27 0.78
CA ILE A 34 -9.39 -13.54 0.60
C ILE A 34 -7.89 -13.28 0.45
N PHE A 35 -7.51 -12.26 -0.33
CA PHE A 35 -6.10 -11.87 -0.49
C PHE A 35 -5.48 -11.46 0.86
N PHE A 36 -6.11 -10.55 1.60
CA PHE A 36 -5.57 -10.12 2.89
C PHE A 36 -5.51 -11.25 3.91
N ALA A 37 -6.52 -12.13 3.94
CA ALA A 37 -6.50 -13.32 4.79
C ALA A 37 -5.34 -14.26 4.41
N SER A 38 -5.11 -14.50 3.12
CA SER A 38 -4.02 -15.36 2.65
C SER A 38 -2.64 -14.81 3.00
N VAL A 39 -2.46 -13.50 2.92
CA VAL A 39 -1.21 -12.83 3.35
C VAL A 39 -1.05 -12.93 4.87
N GLY A 40 -2.12 -12.67 5.61
CA GLY A 40 -2.09 -12.76 7.08
C GLY A 40 -1.73 -14.14 7.61
N LEU A 41 -2.24 -15.20 6.97
CA LEU A 41 -1.94 -16.59 7.33
C LEU A 41 -0.47 -17.00 7.09
N LYS A 42 0.23 -16.29 6.20
CA LYS A 42 1.66 -16.55 5.94
C LYS A 42 2.58 -15.81 6.91
N VAL A 43 2.05 -14.87 7.68
CA VAL A 43 2.83 -14.14 8.69
C VAL A 43 2.99 -15.01 9.92
N SER A 44 4.17 -15.58 10.12
CA SER A 44 4.55 -16.19 11.40
C SER A 44 5.18 -15.12 12.29
N LEU A 45 4.67 -14.98 13.49
CA LEU A 45 5.25 -14.12 14.53
C LEU A 45 6.25 -14.87 15.41
N ASP A 46 6.51 -16.14 15.09
CA ASP A 46 7.49 -16.95 15.80
C ASP A 46 8.89 -16.35 15.62
N GLY A 47 9.55 -16.04 16.72
CA GLY A 47 10.86 -15.39 16.69
C GLY A 47 10.84 -13.87 16.54
N PHE A 48 9.68 -13.21 16.71
CA PHE A 48 9.60 -11.76 16.69
C PHE A 48 10.34 -11.16 17.91
N ASN A 49 11.59 -10.74 17.66
CA ASN A 49 12.49 -10.17 18.66
C ASN A 49 12.38 -8.64 18.72
N SER A 50 12.84 -8.05 19.83
CA SER A 50 12.97 -6.59 20.02
C SER A 50 13.74 -5.92 18.86
N SER A 51 14.72 -6.61 18.29
CA SER A 51 15.49 -6.14 17.13
C SER A 51 14.63 -5.98 15.88
N LEU A 52 13.74 -6.95 15.60
CA LEU A 52 12.81 -6.88 14.47
C LEU A 52 11.74 -5.79 14.67
N LEU A 53 11.31 -5.57 15.92
CA LEU A 53 10.40 -4.47 16.25
C LEU A 53 11.06 -3.11 15.98
N THR A 54 12.29 -2.92 16.42
CA THR A 54 13.07 -1.70 16.16
C THR A 54 13.26 -1.47 14.66
N PHE A 55 13.60 -2.53 13.93
CA PHE A 55 13.70 -2.48 12.47
C PHE A 55 12.38 -2.06 11.82
N SER A 56 11.25 -2.64 12.25
CA SER A 56 9.92 -2.29 11.75
C SER A 56 9.58 -0.82 11.99
N LEU A 57 9.92 -0.28 13.17
CA LEU A 57 9.68 1.14 13.51
C LEU A 57 10.54 2.08 12.66
N ILE A 58 11.80 1.76 12.46
CA ILE A 58 12.70 2.54 11.60
C ILE A 58 12.16 2.50 10.15
N LEU A 59 11.81 1.32 9.66
CA LEU A 59 11.27 1.14 8.32
C LEU A 59 9.95 1.91 8.13
N LEU A 60 9.09 1.92 9.14
CA LEU A 60 7.85 2.70 9.16
C LEU A 60 8.13 4.20 9.09
N ALA A 61 9.05 4.69 9.91
CA ALA A 61 9.42 6.11 9.91
C ALA A 61 9.98 6.54 8.55
N VAL A 62 10.91 5.78 7.98
CA VAL A 62 11.47 6.04 6.64
C VAL A 62 10.38 5.97 5.57
N ALA A 63 9.49 5.00 5.64
CA ALA A 63 8.38 4.84 4.69
C ALA A 63 7.44 6.06 4.69
N ILE A 64 7.12 6.61 5.86
CA ILE A 64 6.30 7.80 6.02
C ILE A 64 7.03 9.05 5.50
N LEU A 65 8.25 9.30 5.99
CA LEU A 65 9.00 10.49 5.67
C LEU A 65 9.31 10.61 4.17
N THR A 66 9.75 9.53 3.55
CA THR A 66 10.05 9.52 2.11
C THR A 66 8.84 9.86 1.25
N LYS A 67 7.64 9.42 1.66
CA LYS A 67 6.41 9.73 0.92
C LYS A 67 5.93 11.17 1.15
N ILE A 68 5.94 11.65 2.39
CA ILE A 68 5.57 13.04 2.68
C ILE A 68 6.49 13.99 1.93
N ILE A 69 7.81 13.78 2.01
CA ILE A 69 8.79 14.65 1.36
C ILE A 69 8.71 14.50 -0.16
N GLY A 70 8.82 13.29 -0.69
CA GLY A 70 8.87 13.05 -2.13
C GLY A 70 7.60 13.47 -2.85
N CYS A 71 6.44 12.99 -2.40
CA CYS A 71 5.16 13.31 -3.04
C CYS A 71 4.71 14.75 -2.74
N GLY A 72 4.98 15.26 -1.52
CA GLY A 72 4.69 16.63 -1.16
C GLY A 72 5.52 17.65 -1.96
N LEU A 73 6.82 17.41 -2.13
CA LEU A 73 7.67 18.24 -2.99
C LEU A 73 7.24 18.15 -4.47
N GLY A 74 6.93 16.93 -4.96
CA GLY A 74 6.43 16.74 -6.31
C GLY A 74 5.14 17.53 -6.58
N ALA A 75 4.18 17.47 -5.66
CA ALA A 75 2.95 18.26 -5.75
C ALA A 75 3.25 19.76 -5.77
N LYS A 76 4.14 20.24 -4.91
CA LYS A 76 4.52 21.65 -4.84
C LYS A 76 5.16 22.14 -6.14
N VAL A 77 6.03 21.34 -6.76
CA VAL A 77 6.63 21.66 -8.06
C VAL A 77 5.58 21.73 -9.17
N CYS A 78 4.51 20.93 -9.07
CA CYS A 78 3.37 20.96 -10.00
C CYS A 78 2.41 22.15 -9.76
N GLY A 79 2.69 23.04 -8.80
CA GLY A 79 1.91 24.27 -8.57
C GLY A 79 0.81 24.15 -7.53
N PHE A 80 0.75 23.04 -6.76
CA PHE A 80 -0.19 22.91 -5.64
C PHE A 80 0.19 23.83 -4.48
N ASP A 81 -0.81 24.29 -3.73
CA ASP A 81 -0.56 25.09 -2.52
C ASP A 81 0.12 24.23 -1.43
N LYS A 82 0.70 24.89 -0.42
CA LYS A 82 1.42 24.20 0.66
C LYS A 82 0.53 23.19 1.40
N LYS A 83 -0.72 23.56 1.67
CA LYS A 83 -1.68 22.68 2.35
C LYS A 83 -2.00 21.46 1.50
N GLU A 84 -2.31 21.67 0.25
CA GLU A 84 -2.61 20.61 -0.72
C GLU A 84 -1.42 19.68 -0.92
N SER A 85 -0.21 20.23 -1.03
CA SER A 85 1.04 19.45 -1.17
C SER A 85 1.27 18.51 0.03
N ILE A 86 0.99 18.97 1.24
CA ILE A 86 1.07 18.13 2.44
C ILE A 86 -0.02 17.06 2.43
N GLN A 87 -1.24 17.40 2.04
CA GLN A 87 -2.35 16.45 1.93
C GLN A 87 -2.04 15.33 0.92
N VAL A 88 -1.48 15.69 -0.24
CA VAL A 88 -1.02 14.71 -1.25
C VAL A 88 0.09 13.83 -0.66
N GLY A 89 1.10 14.42 -0.01
CA GLY A 89 2.20 13.68 0.61
C GLY A 89 1.70 12.69 1.66
N VAL A 90 0.78 13.12 2.53
CA VAL A 90 0.18 12.28 3.57
C VAL A 90 -0.73 11.20 2.97
N GLY A 91 -1.56 11.53 1.98
CA GLY A 91 -2.41 10.56 1.31
C GLY A 91 -1.62 9.42 0.64
N MET A 92 -0.41 9.71 0.18
CA MET A 92 0.47 8.74 -0.46
C MET A 92 1.31 7.88 0.51
N ILE A 93 1.17 8.05 1.82
CA ILE A 93 1.84 7.21 2.84
C ILE A 93 1.30 5.78 2.79
N SER A 94 -0.02 5.61 2.61
CA SER A 94 -0.67 4.31 2.59
C SER A 94 -0.03 3.40 1.55
N ARG A 95 0.42 2.24 1.99
CA ARG A 95 0.92 1.17 1.13
C ARG A 95 -0.13 0.07 1.13
N GLY A 96 -0.77 -0.13 0.00
CA GLY A 96 -1.84 -1.12 -0.16
C GLY A 96 -1.35 -2.50 -0.60
N GLU A 97 -2.25 -3.21 -1.24
CA GLU A 97 -2.06 -4.59 -1.72
C GLU A 97 -0.84 -4.78 -2.61
N VAL A 98 -0.45 -3.77 -3.39
CA VAL A 98 0.72 -3.87 -4.29
C VAL A 98 2.01 -4.12 -3.50
N ALA A 99 2.20 -3.45 -2.37
CA ALA A 99 3.38 -3.65 -1.52
C ALA A 99 3.40 -5.07 -0.95
N LEU A 100 2.25 -5.60 -0.56
CA LEU A 100 2.12 -6.98 -0.06
C LEU A 100 2.37 -8.00 -1.17
N ILE A 101 1.86 -7.77 -2.39
CA ILE A 101 2.10 -8.64 -3.55
C ILE A 101 3.60 -8.71 -3.87
N VAL A 102 4.28 -7.56 -3.90
CA VAL A 102 5.71 -7.50 -4.17
C VAL A 102 6.52 -8.19 -3.06
N ALA A 103 6.18 -7.94 -1.80
CA ALA A 103 6.82 -8.60 -0.66
C ALA A 103 6.62 -10.12 -0.69
N GLN A 104 5.38 -10.55 -0.96
CA GLN A 104 5.04 -11.97 -1.09
C GLN A 104 5.83 -12.63 -2.24
N LYS A 105 5.89 -11.97 -3.39
CA LYS A 105 6.66 -12.48 -4.53
C LYS A 105 8.15 -12.57 -4.21
N GLY A 106 8.70 -11.55 -3.54
CA GLY A 106 10.09 -11.56 -3.07
C GLY A 106 10.37 -12.71 -2.09
N TYR A 107 9.43 -12.99 -1.20
CA TYR A 107 9.51 -14.12 -0.28
C TYR A 107 9.46 -15.47 -1.02
N ASP A 108 8.50 -15.64 -1.94
CA ASP A 108 8.30 -16.90 -2.69
C ASP A 108 9.52 -17.28 -3.57
N ILE A 109 10.27 -16.28 -4.07
CA ILE A 109 11.49 -16.52 -4.88
C ILE A 109 12.80 -16.46 -4.06
N GLY A 110 12.69 -16.37 -2.72
CA GLY A 110 13.84 -16.40 -1.82
C GLY A 110 14.69 -15.13 -1.78
N LEU A 111 14.19 -13.98 -2.27
CA LEU A 111 14.86 -12.68 -2.15
C LEU A 111 14.65 -12.03 -0.79
N ILE A 112 13.58 -12.37 -0.10
CA ILE A 112 13.25 -11.87 1.23
C ILE A 112 13.24 -13.06 2.18
N ASP A 113 14.05 -12.98 3.23
CA ASP A 113 14.08 -14.00 4.28
C ASP A 113 12.76 -14.08 5.05
N ALA A 114 12.44 -15.25 5.56
CA ALA A 114 11.24 -15.48 6.37
C ALA A 114 11.14 -14.54 7.57
N SER A 115 12.26 -14.14 8.16
CA SER A 115 12.35 -13.21 9.28
C SER A 115 12.02 -11.76 8.92
N MET A 116 12.22 -11.37 7.65
CA MET A 116 11.98 -10.01 7.16
C MET A 116 10.55 -9.79 6.64
N PHE A 117 9.83 -10.85 6.33
CA PHE A 117 8.48 -10.75 5.80
C PHE A 117 7.48 -10.14 6.82
N PRO A 118 7.42 -10.58 8.11
CA PRO A 118 6.53 -10.00 9.10
C PRO A 118 6.72 -8.49 9.33
N PRO A 119 7.94 -7.96 9.51
CA PRO A 119 8.18 -6.53 9.59
C PRO A 119 7.58 -5.71 8.43
N ILE A 120 7.72 -6.21 7.20
CA ILE A 120 7.19 -5.54 6.02
C ILE A 120 5.66 -5.49 6.07
N VAL A 121 5.01 -6.60 6.40
CA VAL A 121 3.55 -6.68 6.51
C VAL A 121 3.03 -5.72 7.59
N ILE A 122 3.69 -5.68 8.76
CA ILE A 122 3.34 -4.77 9.85
C ILE A 122 3.40 -3.31 9.38
N VAL A 123 4.46 -2.92 8.67
CA VAL A 123 4.62 -1.55 8.15
C VAL A 123 3.52 -1.21 7.14
N VAL A 124 3.14 -2.14 6.27
CA VAL A 124 2.05 -1.93 5.30
C VAL A 124 0.71 -1.71 6.03
N ILE A 125 0.38 -2.55 7.01
CA ILE A 125 -0.84 -2.40 7.80
C ILE A 125 -0.82 -1.09 8.58
N ALA A 126 0.28 -0.78 9.27
CA ALA A 126 0.43 0.44 10.05
C ALA A 126 0.25 1.70 9.19
N THR A 127 0.89 1.78 8.02
CA THR A 127 0.75 2.91 7.10
C THR A 127 -0.68 3.06 6.60
N THR A 128 -1.38 1.96 6.34
CA THR A 128 -2.77 1.97 5.88
C THR A 128 -3.73 2.49 6.95
N VAL A 129 -3.48 2.17 8.22
CA VAL A 129 -4.30 2.66 9.36
C VAL A 129 -3.97 4.11 9.72
N ILE A 130 -2.69 4.48 9.72
CA ILE A 130 -2.21 5.82 10.10
C ILE A 130 -2.68 6.87 9.10
N THR A 131 -2.64 6.58 7.81
CA THR A 131 -2.93 7.54 6.73
C THR A 131 -4.29 8.22 6.88
N PRO A 132 -5.44 7.52 7.02
CA PRO A 132 -6.73 8.20 7.13
C PRO A 132 -6.86 9.01 8.43
N ILE A 133 -6.21 8.58 9.52
CA ILE A 133 -6.23 9.28 10.81
C ILE A 133 -5.49 10.62 10.69
N VAL A 134 -4.30 10.60 10.07
CA VAL A 134 -3.50 11.82 9.87
C VAL A 134 -4.16 12.74 8.85
N LEU A 135 -4.68 12.18 7.75
CA LEU A 135 -5.33 12.94 6.70
C LEU A 135 -6.56 13.69 7.22
N LYS A 136 -7.38 13.05 8.07
CA LYS A 136 -8.54 13.68 8.71
C LYS A 136 -8.18 14.91 9.58
N LYS A 137 -6.96 14.95 10.14
CA LYS A 137 -6.51 16.10 10.95
C LYS A 137 -6.01 17.28 10.12
N ILE A 138 -5.62 17.03 8.87
CA ILE A 138 -5.01 18.03 7.99
C ILE A 138 -6.04 18.62 7.01
N MET A 139 -7.11 17.88 6.75
CA MET A 139 -8.27 18.37 5.98
C MET A 139 -9.10 19.35 6.79
#